data_8d96cde3c564fd8085f2d939daffe667
#
_entry.id   8d96cde3c564fd8085f2d939daffe667
#
_cell.length_a   1.000
_cell.length_b   1.000
_cell.length_c   1.000
_cell.angle_alpha   90.00
_cell.angle_beta   90.00
_cell.angle_gamma   90.00
#
_symmetry.space_group_name_H-M   'P 1'
#
loop_
_entity.id
_entity.type
_entity.pdbx_description
1 polymer ?
#
loop_
_entity_poly.entity_id
_entity_poly.type
_entity_poly.pdbx_seq_one_letter_code
_entity_poly.pdbx_strand_id
1 'polypeptide(L)'
;MRVVVTGASGNVGTSLLKALAGDPAVSSVVGLARRRPELELAKTTWATADVAGDDLGGHFRGADVVVHLAWLIQPSHDPFAMWRTNVVGTERVLAAAAQAGVGALVCASSVGAYSPGP
;
A
#
# COMPACT_ATOMS: atom_id res chain seq x y z
N MET A 1 6.83 11.47 -11.65
CA MET A 1 7.08 10.40 -10.65
C MET A 1 5.87 9.49 -10.61
N ARG A 2 6.11 8.22 -10.67
CA ARG A 2 5.06 7.20 -10.58
C ARG A 2 5.04 6.61 -9.18
N VAL A 3 3.87 6.61 -8.55
CA VAL A 3 3.70 6.16 -7.17
C VAL A 3 2.73 4.99 -7.12
N VAL A 4 3.06 3.97 -6.36
CA VAL A 4 2.17 2.84 -6.09
C VAL A 4 1.84 2.86 -4.60
N VAL A 5 0.55 2.78 -4.28
CA VAL A 5 0.07 2.83 -2.90
C VAL A 5 -0.67 1.55 -2.59
N THR A 6 -0.23 0.80 -1.59
CA THR A 6 -0.96 -0.36 -1.08
C THR A 6 -1.93 0.10 0.01
N GLY A 7 -3.04 -0.60 0.18
CA GLY A 7 -4.07 -0.17 1.14
C GLY A 7 -4.74 1.13 0.74
N ALA A 8 -4.80 1.40 -0.55
CA ALA A 8 -5.19 2.70 -1.09
C ALA A 8 -6.66 3.04 -0.87
N SER A 9 -7.51 2.05 -0.62
CA SER A 9 -8.94 2.27 -0.40
C SER A 9 -9.30 2.68 1.03
N GLY A 10 -8.35 2.62 1.96
CA GLY A 10 -8.58 3.06 3.33
C GLY A 10 -8.64 4.58 3.45
N ASN A 11 -8.97 5.07 4.65
CA ASN A 11 -9.09 6.52 4.89
C ASN A 11 -7.79 7.27 4.62
N VAL A 12 -6.69 6.77 5.14
CA VAL A 12 -5.36 7.37 4.93
C VAL A 12 -4.97 7.26 3.46
N GLY A 13 -5.19 6.10 2.86
CA GLY A 13 -4.86 5.87 1.46
C GLY A 13 -5.61 6.80 0.53
N THR A 14 -6.92 6.94 0.72
CA THR A 14 -7.75 7.84 -0.10
C THR A 14 -7.30 9.30 0.03
N SER A 15 -7.00 9.74 1.25
CA SER A 15 -6.48 11.09 1.50
C SER A 15 -5.14 11.31 0.81
N LEU A 16 -4.25 10.32 0.87
CA LEU A 16 -2.95 10.38 0.19
C LEU A 16 -3.13 10.46 -1.32
N LEU A 17 -4.01 9.65 -1.90
CA LEU A 17 -4.24 9.66 -3.35
C LEU A 17 -4.73 11.03 -3.82
N LYS A 18 -5.61 11.67 -3.05
CA LYS A 18 -6.07 13.04 -3.37
C LYS A 18 -4.93 14.04 -3.33
N ALA A 19 -4.05 13.94 -2.34
CA ALA A 19 -2.88 14.82 -2.24
C ALA A 19 -1.92 14.60 -3.40
N LEU A 20 -1.66 13.35 -3.76
CA LEU A 20 -0.77 13.01 -4.88
C LEU A 20 -1.34 13.49 -6.22
N ALA A 21 -2.65 13.42 -6.40
CA ALA A 21 -3.29 13.89 -7.61
C ALA A 21 -3.08 15.41 -7.83
N GLY A 22 -2.95 16.16 -6.75
CA GLY A 22 -2.72 17.60 -6.81
C GLY A 22 -1.23 18.00 -6.91
N ASP A 23 -0.32 17.05 -6.84
CA ASP A 23 1.12 17.33 -6.88
C ASP A 23 1.65 17.26 -8.32
N PRO A 24 2.19 18.37 -8.86
CA PRO A 24 2.72 18.36 -10.23
C PRO A 24 3.91 17.42 -10.42
N ALA A 25 4.62 17.05 -9.37
CA ALA A 25 5.72 16.09 -9.47
C ALA A 25 5.25 14.66 -9.68
N VAL A 26 3.98 14.37 -9.43
CA VAL A 26 3.38 13.04 -9.60
C VAL A 26 2.72 12.95 -10.96
N SER A 27 3.18 11.99 -11.78
CA SER A 27 2.62 11.78 -13.12
C SER A 27 1.49 10.76 -13.11
N SER A 28 1.62 9.70 -12.30
CA SER A 28 0.61 8.65 -12.21
C SER A 28 0.67 7.96 -10.86
N VAL A 29 -0.46 7.42 -10.45
CA VAL A 29 -0.61 6.68 -9.20
C VAL A 29 -1.34 5.37 -9.48
N VAL A 30 -0.84 4.28 -8.91
CA VAL A 30 -1.55 3.01 -8.89
C VAL A 30 -2.00 2.76 -7.47
N GLY A 31 -3.30 2.67 -7.27
CA GLY A 31 -3.89 2.31 -5.99
C GLY A 31 -4.15 0.81 -5.94
N LEU A 32 -3.48 0.11 -5.03
CA LEU A 32 -3.69 -1.31 -4.81
C LEU A 32 -4.61 -1.51 -3.60
N ALA A 33 -5.66 -2.27 -3.79
CA ALA A 33 -6.62 -2.61 -2.76
C ALA A 33 -7.08 -4.05 -2.96
N ARG A 34 -7.55 -4.70 -1.90
CA ARG A 34 -8.10 -6.05 -2.03
C ARG A 34 -9.41 -6.05 -2.84
N ARG A 35 -10.13 -4.93 -2.78
CA ARG A 35 -11.33 -4.71 -3.61
C ARG A 35 -11.20 -3.35 -4.25
N ARG A 36 -11.51 -3.28 -5.54
CA ARG A 36 -11.53 -2.02 -6.25
C ARG A 36 -12.67 -1.16 -5.71
N PRO A 37 -12.40 0.05 -5.18
CA PRO A 37 -13.47 0.94 -4.74
C PRO A 37 -14.16 1.60 -5.94
N GLU A 38 -15.39 2.00 -5.73
CA GLU A 38 -16.13 2.82 -6.71
C GLU A 38 -15.77 4.29 -6.50
N LEU A 39 -14.53 4.60 -6.74
CA LEU A 39 -13.99 5.94 -6.53
C LEU A 39 -13.03 6.26 -7.66
N GLU A 40 -13.28 7.34 -8.36
CA GLU A 40 -12.37 7.84 -9.38
C GLU A 40 -11.61 9.04 -8.86
N LEU A 41 -10.30 8.99 -8.98
CA LEU A 41 -9.42 10.08 -8.60
C LEU A 41 -8.47 10.39 -9.75
N ALA A 42 -8.11 11.65 -9.90
CA ALA A 42 -7.19 12.09 -10.95
C ALA A 42 -5.86 11.35 -10.83
N LYS A 43 -5.26 11.03 -11.97
CA LYS A 43 -3.96 10.34 -12.08
C LYS A 43 -3.93 8.92 -11.50
N THR A 44 -5.03 8.44 -10.93
CA THR A 44 -5.08 7.18 -10.20
C THR A 44 -5.70 6.08 -11.05
N THR A 45 -4.99 4.96 -11.15
CA THR A 45 -5.49 3.71 -11.69
C THR A 45 -5.61 2.71 -10.55
N TRP A 46 -6.76 2.07 -10.44
CA TRP A 46 -6.98 1.06 -9.41
C TRP A 46 -6.62 -0.32 -9.91
N ALA A 47 -5.99 -1.10 -9.05
CA ALA A 47 -5.75 -2.52 -9.29
C ALA A 47 -6.04 -3.30 -8.02
N THR A 48 -6.42 -4.55 -8.18
CA THR A 48 -6.69 -5.42 -7.03
C THR A 48 -5.48 -6.28 -6.74
N ALA A 49 -5.08 -6.30 -5.49
CA ALA A 49 -4.02 -7.19 -5.01
C ALA A 49 -4.11 -7.35 -3.49
N ASP A 50 -3.89 -8.58 -3.04
CA ASP A 50 -3.69 -8.89 -1.64
C ASP A 50 -2.18 -8.98 -1.40
N VAL A 51 -1.64 -8.09 -0.57
CA VAL A 51 -0.19 -8.04 -0.31
C VAL A 51 0.34 -9.33 0.29
N ALA A 52 -0.51 -10.10 0.95
CA ALA A 52 -0.12 -11.34 1.59
C ALA A 52 -0.06 -12.54 0.63
N GLY A 53 -0.61 -12.45 -0.57
CA GLY A 53 -0.69 -13.61 -1.45
C GLY A 53 -0.51 -13.36 -2.94
N ASP A 54 -0.82 -12.17 -3.42
CA ASP A 54 -0.77 -11.89 -4.84
C ASP A 54 0.62 -11.43 -5.30
N ASP A 55 0.87 -11.53 -6.61
CA ASP A 55 2.09 -11.02 -7.20
C ASP A 55 2.10 -9.49 -7.16
N LEU A 56 3.09 -8.93 -6.52
CA LEU A 56 3.27 -7.49 -6.39
C LEU A 56 4.27 -6.93 -7.40
N GLY A 57 5.17 -7.76 -7.91
CA GLY A 57 6.27 -7.31 -8.76
C GLY A 57 5.79 -6.60 -10.02
N GLY A 58 4.76 -7.10 -10.67
CA GLY A 58 4.19 -6.49 -11.86
C GLY A 58 3.62 -5.09 -11.60
N HIS A 59 3.03 -4.89 -10.43
CA HIS A 59 2.50 -3.58 -10.05
C HIS A 59 3.58 -2.57 -9.67
N PHE A 60 4.71 -3.05 -9.13
CA PHE A 60 5.80 -2.18 -8.68
C PHE A 60 6.79 -1.85 -9.78
N ARG A 61 6.74 -2.57 -10.89
CA ARG A 61 7.65 -2.34 -12.01
C ARG A 61 7.46 -0.94 -12.56
N GLY A 62 8.56 -0.20 -12.66
CA GLY A 62 8.52 1.17 -13.15
C GLY A 62 8.07 2.20 -12.13
N ALA A 63 7.78 1.82 -10.91
CA ALA A 63 7.42 2.76 -9.85
C ALA A 63 8.67 3.47 -9.33
N ASP A 64 8.54 4.76 -9.08
CA ASP A 64 9.57 5.54 -8.41
C ASP A 64 9.46 5.41 -6.89
N VAL A 65 8.24 5.36 -6.39
CA VAL A 65 7.95 5.28 -4.96
C VAL A 65 6.84 4.28 -4.71
N VAL A 66 6.99 3.46 -3.69
CA VAL A 66 5.92 2.61 -3.14
C VAL A 66 5.59 3.10 -1.74
N VAL A 67 4.30 3.35 -1.49
CA VAL A 67 3.80 3.69 -0.17
C VAL A 67 2.95 2.53 0.34
N HIS A 68 3.37 1.92 1.42
CA HIS A 68 2.72 0.73 1.97
C HIS A 68 1.81 1.11 3.14
N LEU A 69 0.50 1.03 2.91
CA LEU A 69 -0.53 1.36 3.89
C LEU A 69 -1.46 0.18 4.20
N ALA A 70 -1.18 -0.99 3.64
CA ALA A 70 -2.05 -2.16 3.78
C ALA A 70 -1.81 -2.86 5.12
N TRP A 71 -2.39 -2.29 6.18
CA TRP A 71 -2.32 -2.84 7.53
C TRP A 71 -3.71 -3.14 8.05
N LEU A 72 -3.83 -4.23 8.78
CA LEU A 72 -5.02 -4.52 9.59
C LEU A 72 -4.72 -4.09 11.02
N ILE A 73 -5.32 -2.97 11.43
CA ILE A 73 -5.05 -2.36 12.72
C ILE A 73 -6.18 -2.55 13.73
N GLN A 74 -7.33 -3.01 13.27
CA GLN A 74 -8.45 -3.26 14.16
C GLN A 74 -8.39 -4.67 14.72
N PRO A 75 -8.84 -4.87 15.96
CA PRO A 75 -8.95 -6.22 16.50
C PRO A 75 -9.77 -7.09 15.55
N SER A 76 -9.24 -8.21 15.20
CA SER A 76 -9.89 -9.17 14.32
C SER A 76 -10.24 -10.40 15.13
N HIS A 77 -11.32 -11.07 14.76
CA HIS A 77 -11.61 -12.40 15.28
C HIS A 77 -10.59 -13.43 14.81
N ASP A 78 -9.77 -13.06 13.81
CA ASP A 78 -8.75 -13.92 13.27
C ASP A 78 -7.38 -13.26 13.42
N PRO A 79 -6.65 -13.55 14.52
CA PRO A 79 -5.31 -13.00 14.71
C PRO A 79 -4.31 -13.46 13.64
N PHE A 80 -4.55 -14.62 13.04
CA PHE A 80 -3.71 -15.11 11.96
C PHE A 80 -3.84 -14.22 10.71
N ALA A 81 -5.04 -13.75 10.40
CA ALA A 81 -5.24 -12.84 9.28
C ALA A 81 -4.51 -11.51 9.49
N MET A 82 -4.53 -10.97 10.72
CA MET A 82 -3.78 -9.77 11.05
C MET A 82 -2.28 -9.98 10.88
N TRP A 83 -1.76 -11.06 11.44
CA TRP A 83 -0.34 -11.38 11.32
C TRP A 83 0.05 -11.55 9.85
N ARG A 84 -0.75 -12.29 9.10
CA ARG A 84 -0.48 -12.57 7.70
C ARG A 84 -0.41 -11.27 6.89
N THR A 85 -1.36 -10.36 7.06
CA THR A 85 -1.34 -9.08 6.34
C THR A 85 -0.22 -8.18 6.83
N ASN A 86 -0.05 -8.04 8.13
CA ASN A 86 0.88 -7.05 8.69
C ASN A 86 2.34 -7.51 8.59
N VAL A 87 2.62 -8.77 8.81
CA VAL A 87 3.99 -9.30 8.80
C VAL A 87 4.34 -9.85 7.43
N VAL A 88 3.61 -10.84 6.97
CA VAL A 88 3.91 -11.48 5.67
C VAL A 88 3.70 -10.50 4.52
N GLY A 89 2.62 -9.73 4.56
CA GLY A 89 2.34 -8.73 3.53
C GLY A 89 3.44 -7.69 3.45
N THR A 90 3.92 -7.18 4.58
CA THR A 90 4.98 -6.18 4.60
C THR A 90 6.30 -6.76 4.08
N GLU A 91 6.66 -7.98 4.48
CA GLU A 91 7.86 -8.64 3.94
C GLU A 91 7.79 -8.80 2.43
N ARG A 92 6.62 -9.17 1.92
CA ARG A 92 6.41 -9.34 0.48
C ARG A 92 6.51 -7.99 -0.26
N VAL A 93 5.97 -6.92 0.31
CA VAL A 93 6.08 -5.57 -0.26
C VAL A 93 7.54 -5.14 -0.32
N LEU A 94 8.29 -5.33 0.76
CA LEU A 94 9.71 -4.99 0.80
C LEU A 94 10.51 -5.75 -0.26
N ALA A 95 10.27 -7.06 -0.37
CA ALA A 95 10.96 -7.89 -1.36
C ALA A 95 10.62 -7.48 -2.79
N ALA A 96 9.35 -7.27 -3.07
CA ALA A 96 8.90 -6.88 -4.41
C ALA A 96 9.42 -5.50 -4.81
N ALA A 97 9.44 -4.55 -3.88
CA ALA A 97 9.99 -3.22 -4.14
C ALA A 97 11.49 -3.28 -4.45
N ALA A 98 12.22 -4.08 -3.69
CA ALA A 98 13.66 -4.28 -3.92
C ALA A 98 13.92 -4.91 -5.29
N GLN A 99 13.17 -5.95 -5.63
CA GLN A 99 13.32 -6.64 -6.92
C GLN A 99 12.94 -5.76 -8.10
N ALA A 100 11.95 -4.90 -7.93
CA ALA A 100 11.50 -3.98 -8.98
C ALA A 100 12.42 -2.76 -9.12
N GLY A 101 13.37 -2.57 -8.22
CA GLY A 101 14.27 -1.42 -8.27
C GLY A 101 13.59 -0.09 -7.94
N VAL A 102 12.58 -0.12 -7.08
CA VAL A 102 11.87 1.08 -6.66
C VAL A 102 12.82 2.02 -5.91
N GLY A 103 12.79 3.31 -6.25
CA GLY A 103 13.73 4.29 -5.69
C GLY A 103 13.51 4.60 -4.22
N ALA A 104 12.26 4.54 -3.75
CA ALA A 104 11.95 4.80 -2.34
C ALA A 104 10.75 3.97 -1.90
N LEU A 105 10.79 3.51 -0.67
CA LEU A 105 9.70 2.80 -0.03
C LEU A 105 9.33 3.51 1.27
N VAL A 106 8.07 3.88 1.38
CA VAL A 106 7.53 4.50 2.59
C VAL A 106 6.54 3.52 3.23
N CYS A 107 6.80 3.13 4.46
CA CYS A 107 5.87 2.28 5.21
C CYS A 107 5.23 3.12 6.30
N ALA A 108 3.91 3.20 6.27
CA ALA A 108 3.19 3.78 7.39
C ALA A 108 3.09 2.75 8.49
N SER A 109 3.40 3.15 9.70
CA SER A 109 3.13 2.34 10.88
C SER A 109 2.25 3.14 11.83
N SER A 110 1.33 2.47 12.49
CA SER A 110 0.49 3.13 13.47
C SER A 110 1.13 3.05 14.84
N VAL A 111 0.72 3.97 15.72
CA VAL A 111 1.16 3.94 17.12
C VAL A 111 0.78 2.61 17.77
N GLY A 112 -0.32 2.02 17.37
CA GLY A 112 -0.73 0.72 17.85
C GLY A 112 0.20 -0.42 17.47
N ALA A 113 0.98 -0.25 16.40
CA ALA A 113 1.96 -1.25 15.97
C ALA A 113 3.15 -1.32 16.96
N TYR A 114 3.36 -0.27 17.67
CA TYR A 114 4.36 -0.23 18.74
C TYR A 114 3.68 -0.49 20.05
N SER A 115 3.07 -1.64 20.16
CA SER A 115 2.46 -1.97 21.44
C SER A 115 3.49 -1.65 22.52
N PRO A 116 3.16 -0.80 23.47
CA PRO A 116 4.05 -0.54 24.55
C PRO A 116 4.21 -1.78 25.37
N GLY A 117 3.93 -2.83 24.91
CA GLY A 117 3.99 -4.03 25.63
C GLY A 117 4.66 -3.69 26.87
N PRO A 118 4.38 -4.23 27.77
CA PRO A 118 4.98 -3.85 29.01
C PRO A 118 6.38 -3.68 28.77
#